data_073e5906b22c90b78fb720885df120f2
#
_entry.id   073e5906b22c90b78fb720885df120f2
#
_cell.length_a   1.000
_cell.length_b   1.000
_cell.length_c   1.000
_cell.angle_alpha   90.00
_cell.angle_beta   90.00
_cell.angle_gamma   90.00
#
_symmetry.space_group_name_H-M   'P 1'
#
loop_
_entity.id
_entity.type
_entity.pdbx_description
1 polymer ?
#
loop_
_entity_poly.entity_id
_entity_poly.type
_entity_poly.pdbx_seq_one_letter_code
_entity_poly.pdbx_strand_id
1 'polypeptide(L)'
;MNRLGESKGAIELMLADSYAKRDFVSLISFRDTSAEILLPPTRSLVQTKKRLGSLMAGGGTPLAIGLDTGIKLAQNCKRSGKMPSLAILTDGKANIDLNGLPNREKALSDSVLVGEIGKKMDLKSVFIDCGKRPNNNLKEIANSMGANYVSLPRTNATKISNLVQANLGI
;
A
#
# COMPACT_ATOMS: atom_id res chain seq x y z
N MET A 1 20.17 6.28 4.84
CA MET A 1 19.56 5.47 3.77
C MET A 1 18.13 5.93 3.56
N ASN A 2 17.83 6.46 2.39
CA ASN A 2 16.52 7.06 2.12
C ASN A 2 15.56 5.98 1.60
N ARG A 3 14.85 5.31 2.51
CA ARG A 3 13.89 4.24 2.18
C ARG A 3 12.72 4.72 1.35
N LEU A 4 12.33 5.99 1.53
CA LEU A 4 11.32 6.61 0.67
C LEU A 4 11.79 6.65 -0.78
N GLY A 5 13.06 6.98 -1.03
CA GLY A 5 13.65 6.96 -2.36
C GLY A 5 13.64 5.57 -3.00
N GLU A 6 13.99 4.54 -2.22
CA GLU A 6 13.95 3.15 -2.69
C GLU A 6 12.51 2.72 -3.01
N SER A 7 11.56 3.06 -2.15
CA SER A 7 10.13 2.77 -2.38
C SER A 7 9.59 3.51 -3.59
N LYS A 8 9.95 4.78 -3.78
CA LYS A 8 9.57 5.54 -4.99
C LYS A 8 10.11 4.89 -6.25
N GLY A 9 11.38 4.47 -6.25
CA GLY A 9 11.98 3.77 -7.38
C GLY A 9 11.27 2.45 -7.71
N ALA A 10 10.90 1.68 -6.70
CA ALA A 10 10.13 0.46 -6.87
C ALA A 10 8.75 0.74 -7.48
N ILE A 11 8.06 1.74 -6.98
CA ILE A 11 6.76 2.16 -7.51
C ILE A 11 6.88 2.62 -8.95
N GLU A 12 7.90 3.39 -9.30
CA GLU A 12 8.15 3.83 -10.70
C GLU A 12 8.31 2.64 -11.65
N LEU A 13 9.03 1.59 -11.24
CA LEU A 13 9.19 0.38 -12.05
C LEU A 13 7.87 -0.37 -12.23
N MET A 14 7.10 -0.52 -11.16
CA MET A 14 5.76 -1.14 -11.23
C MET A 14 4.83 -0.35 -12.14
N LEU A 15 4.89 0.98 -12.08
CA LEU A 15 4.07 1.85 -12.91
C LEU A 15 4.45 1.76 -14.39
N ALA A 16 5.74 1.68 -14.70
CA ALA A 16 6.20 1.49 -16.07
C ALA A 16 5.68 0.17 -16.65
N ASP A 17 5.69 -0.92 -15.88
CA ASP A 17 5.16 -2.21 -16.28
C ASP A 17 3.63 -2.16 -16.48
N SER A 18 2.91 -1.59 -15.53
CA SER A 18 1.46 -1.39 -15.63
C SER A 18 1.07 -0.54 -16.84
N TYR A 19 1.83 0.51 -17.12
CA TYR A 19 1.63 1.33 -18.32
C TYR A 19 1.81 0.52 -19.61
N ALA A 20 2.84 -0.30 -19.68
CA ALA A 20 3.09 -1.18 -20.83
C ALA A 20 1.95 -2.19 -21.04
N LYS A 21 1.35 -2.69 -19.97
CA LYS A 21 0.19 -3.59 -19.98
C LYS A 21 -1.15 -2.87 -20.13
N ARG A 22 -1.15 -1.56 -20.20
CA ARG A 22 -2.35 -0.70 -20.24
C ARG A 22 -3.28 -0.86 -19.02
N ASP A 23 -2.72 -1.18 -17.87
CA ASP A 23 -3.45 -1.23 -16.62
C ASP A 23 -3.77 0.18 -16.11
N PHE A 24 -4.85 0.27 -15.34
CA PHE A 24 -5.10 1.47 -14.53
C PHE A 24 -4.28 1.40 -13.26
N VAL A 25 -3.74 2.53 -12.84
CA VAL A 25 -3.01 2.67 -11.59
C VAL A 25 -3.64 3.77 -10.75
N SER A 26 -3.72 3.53 -9.46
CA SER A 26 -4.10 4.52 -8.45
C SER A 26 -3.02 4.61 -7.40
N LEU A 27 -2.84 5.80 -6.83
CA LEU A 27 -1.85 6.05 -5.80
C LEU A 27 -2.52 6.66 -4.57
N ILE A 28 -2.34 6.02 -3.43
CA ILE A 28 -2.84 6.47 -2.13
C ILE A 28 -1.65 6.70 -1.21
N SER A 29 -1.60 7.88 -0.60
CA SER A 29 -0.65 8.19 0.46
C SER A 29 -1.38 8.17 1.80
N PHE A 30 -0.75 7.61 2.83
CA PHE A 30 -1.24 7.69 4.19
C PHE A 30 -0.10 8.11 5.12
N ARG A 31 -0.30 9.21 5.82
CA ARG A 31 0.65 9.74 6.80
C ARG A 31 -0.04 10.73 7.75
N ASP A 32 0.64 11.08 8.81
CA ASP A 32 0.11 11.93 9.89
C ASP A 32 -1.17 11.30 10.46
N THR A 33 -2.34 11.82 10.18
CA THR A 33 -3.62 11.36 10.71
C THR A 33 -4.63 11.00 9.61
N SER A 34 -4.21 10.97 8.35
CA SER A 34 -5.13 10.82 7.22
C SER A 34 -4.54 10.00 6.06
N ALA A 35 -5.39 9.68 5.11
CA ALA A 35 -5.00 9.12 3.82
C ALA A 35 -5.59 9.98 2.70
N GLU A 36 -4.87 10.06 1.60
CA GLU A 36 -5.24 10.84 0.43
C GLU A 36 -5.08 10.03 -0.84
N ILE A 37 -6.09 10.04 -1.70
CA ILE A 37 -5.95 9.53 -3.06
C ILE A 37 -5.21 10.60 -3.87
N LEU A 38 -3.89 10.40 -4.02
CA LEU A 38 -3.05 11.33 -4.80
C LEU A 38 -3.36 11.26 -6.28
N LEU A 39 -3.78 10.10 -6.74
CA LEU A 39 -4.07 9.83 -8.13
C LEU A 39 -5.22 8.84 -8.21
N PRO A 40 -6.39 9.25 -8.75
CA PRO A 40 -7.46 8.30 -9.05
C PRO A 40 -7.03 7.34 -10.17
N PRO A 41 -7.75 6.24 -10.42
CA PRO A 41 -7.37 5.28 -11.44
C PRO A 41 -7.11 5.93 -12.79
N THR A 42 -5.89 5.78 -13.30
CA THR A 42 -5.42 6.41 -14.54
C THR A 42 -4.46 5.51 -15.29
N ARG A 43 -4.32 5.76 -16.60
CA ARG A 43 -3.29 5.17 -17.45
C ARG A 43 -2.17 6.18 -17.79
N SER A 44 -2.20 7.36 -17.21
CA SER A 44 -1.19 8.40 -17.46
C SER A 44 0.07 8.21 -16.63
N LEU A 45 1.13 7.71 -17.25
CA LEU A 45 2.45 7.58 -16.61
C LEU A 45 3.01 8.93 -16.16
N VAL A 46 2.82 9.97 -16.95
CA VAL A 46 3.31 11.33 -16.66
C VAL A 46 2.69 11.87 -15.36
N GLN A 47 1.36 11.79 -15.24
CA GLN A 47 0.68 12.23 -14.02
C GLN A 47 1.11 11.42 -12.80
N THR A 48 1.26 10.12 -12.96
CA THR A 48 1.67 9.21 -11.89
C THR A 48 3.06 9.53 -11.39
N LYS A 49 4.04 9.72 -12.28
CA LYS A 49 5.40 10.13 -11.91
C LYS A 49 5.42 11.48 -11.19
N LYS A 50 4.65 12.44 -11.66
CA LYS A 50 4.54 13.76 -11.04
C LYS A 50 4.00 13.66 -9.60
N ARG A 51 2.95 12.89 -9.38
CA ARG A 51 2.35 12.71 -8.06
C ARG A 51 3.27 11.93 -7.12
N LEU A 52 3.92 10.89 -7.63
CA LEU A 52 4.91 10.12 -6.86
C LEU A 52 6.06 11.00 -6.39
N GLY A 53 6.55 11.90 -7.23
CA GLY A 53 7.60 12.85 -6.87
C GLY A 53 7.23 13.80 -5.73
N SER A 54 5.93 14.07 -5.52
CA SER A 54 5.43 14.93 -4.45
C SER A 54 5.31 14.24 -3.09
N LEU A 55 5.51 12.93 -3.00
CA LEU A 55 5.41 12.19 -1.74
C LEU A 55 6.48 12.65 -0.74
N MET A 56 6.04 12.85 0.49
CA MET A 56 6.90 13.25 1.61
C MET A 56 6.98 12.12 2.64
N ALA A 57 8.15 11.95 3.24
CA ALA A 57 8.37 10.99 4.32
C ALA A 57 8.10 11.62 5.69
N GLY A 58 7.84 10.78 6.69
CA GLY A 58 7.69 11.16 8.09
C GLY A 58 6.26 11.30 8.56
N GLY A 59 6.10 11.63 9.84
CA GLY A 59 4.80 11.74 10.49
C GLY A 59 4.27 10.42 11.04
N GLY A 60 3.02 10.42 11.47
CA GLY A 60 2.32 9.24 11.95
C GLY A 60 2.06 8.22 10.85
N THR A 61 1.70 7.02 11.25
CA THR A 61 1.38 5.92 10.32
C THR A 61 -0.08 5.49 10.50
N PRO A 62 -1.03 6.16 9.81
CA PRO A 62 -2.47 5.84 9.87
C PRO A 62 -2.80 4.69 8.92
N LEU A 63 -2.24 3.52 9.19
CA LEU A 63 -2.35 2.34 8.31
C LEU A 63 -3.81 1.89 8.13
N ALA A 64 -4.60 1.87 9.21
CA ALA A 64 -6.01 1.50 9.13
C ALA A 64 -6.80 2.43 8.19
N ILE A 65 -6.54 3.74 8.26
CA ILE A 65 -7.16 4.74 7.37
C ILE A 65 -6.70 4.52 5.92
N GLY A 66 -5.41 4.26 5.72
CA GLY A 66 -4.85 3.95 4.39
C GLY A 66 -5.47 2.69 3.78
N LEU A 67 -5.58 1.62 4.55
CA LEU A 67 -6.22 0.37 4.13
C LEU A 67 -7.71 0.57 3.81
N ASP A 68 -8.42 1.28 4.66
CA ASP A 68 -9.84 1.59 4.45
C ASP A 68 -10.06 2.36 3.14
N THR A 69 -9.24 3.37 2.89
CA THR A 69 -9.26 4.14 1.65
C THR A 69 -8.98 3.25 0.43
N GLY A 70 -7.95 2.41 0.51
CA GLY A 70 -7.59 1.49 -0.57
C GLY A 70 -8.67 0.45 -0.87
N ILE A 71 -9.26 -0.13 0.16
CA ILE A 71 -10.32 -1.13 0.03
C ILE A 71 -11.59 -0.50 -0.57
N LYS A 72 -11.99 0.68 -0.14
CA LYS A 72 -13.13 1.42 -0.72
C LYS A 72 -12.91 1.75 -2.19
N LEU A 73 -11.72 2.18 -2.54
CA LEU A 73 -11.36 2.42 -3.94
C LEU A 73 -11.41 1.13 -4.76
N ALA A 74 -10.90 0.02 -4.22
CA ALA A 74 -10.97 -1.28 -4.86
C ALA A 74 -12.42 -1.75 -5.05
N GLN A 75 -13.29 -1.53 -4.08
CA GLN A 75 -14.73 -1.82 -4.21
C GLN A 75 -15.34 -1.07 -5.38
N ASN A 76 -15.05 0.22 -5.51
CA ASN A 76 -15.53 1.04 -6.63
C ASN A 76 -15.00 0.54 -7.98
N CYS A 77 -13.74 0.15 -8.04
CA CYS A 77 -13.15 -0.44 -9.24
C CYS A 77 -13.83 -1.76 -9.62
N LYS A 78 -14.11 -2.63 -8.66
CA LYS A 78 -14.86 -3.88 -8.90
C LYS A 78 -16.24 -3.62 -9.46
N ARG A 79 -16.97 -2.64 -8.91
CA ARG A 79 -18.31 -2.26 -9.39
C ARG A 79 -18.28 -1.76 -10.83
N SER A 80 -17.17 -1.17 -11.28
CA SER A 80 -17.00 -0.75 -12.69
C SER A 80 -16.38 -1.82 -13.58
N GLY A 81 -16.36 -3.08 -13.13
CA GLY A 81 -15.91 -4.23 -13.93
C GLY A 81 -14.39 -4.42 -13.98
N LYS A 82 -13.62 -3.73 -13.12
CA LYS A 82 -12.18 -3.89 -13.04
C LYS A 82 -11.81 -4.98 -12.01
N MET A 83 -10.60 -5.51 -12.14
CA MET A 83 -10.02 -6.48 -11.21
C MET A 83 -8.90 -5.81 -10.40
N PRO A 84 -9.23 -5.18 -9.25
CA PRO A 84 -8.24 -4.48 -8.46
C PRO A 84 -7.30 -5.44 -7.72
N SER A 85 -6.07 -5.01 -7.53
CA SER A 85 -5.14 -5.57 -6.56
C SER A 85 -4.49 -4.43 -5.79
N LEU A 86 -4.00 -4.74 -4.57
CA LEU A 86 -3.50 -3.75 -3.63
C LEU A 86 -2.07 -4.10 -3.21
N ALA A 87 -1.15 -3.17 -3.40
CA ALA A 87 0.20 -3.26 -2.85
C ALA A 87 0.35 -2.21 -1.74
N ILE A 88 0.71 -2.65 -0.54
CA ILE A 88 0.93 -1.78 0.62
C ILE A 88 2.42 -1.75 0.94
N LEU A 89 3.01 -0.55 0.91
CA LEU A 89 4.40 -0.34 1.28
C LEU A 89 4.45 0.53 2.53
N THR A 90 5.13 0.05 3.57
CA THR A 90 5.30 0.79 4.81
C THR A 90 6.65 0.44 5.45
N ASP A 91 7.26 1.39 6.15
CA ASP A 91 8.47 1.19 6.94
C ASP A 91 8.22 1.40 8.44
N GLY A 92 6.99 1.69 8.82
CA GLY A 92 6.59 2.06 10.16
C GLY A 92 5.51 1.18 10.77
N LYS A 93 5.43 1.26 12.10
CA LYS A 93 4.36 0.61 12.86
C LYS A 93 3.10 1.46 12.79
N ALA A 94 1.95 0.82 12.60
CA ALA A 94 0.65 1.48 12.74
C ALA A 94 0.56 2.12 14.14
N ASN A 95 0.32 3.41 14.20
CA ASN A 95 0.28 4.17 15.45
C ASN A 95 -0.85 5.21 15.51
N ILE A 96 -1.62 5.34 14.45
CA ILE A 96 -2.80 6.21 14.38
C ILE A 96 -4.02 5.33 14.11
N ASP A 97 -5.07 5.48 14.90
CA ASP A 97 -6.30 4.71 14.77
C ASP A 97 -7.23 5.25 13.66
N LEU A 98 -8.36 4.59 13.43
CA LEU A 98 -9.34 5.03 12.42
C LEU A 98 -9.94 6.40 12.68
N ASN A 99 -9.88 6.90 13.92
CA ASN A 99 -10.35 8.23 14.27
C ASN A 99 -9.28 9.33 14.09
N GLY A 100 -8.08 8.93 13.63
CA GLY A 100 -6.95 9.84 13.47
C GLY A 100 -6.22 10.18 14.78
N LEU A 101 -6.39 9.35 15.81
CA LEU A 101 -5.79 9.56 17.13
C LEU A 101 -4.58 8.66 17.37
N PRO A 102 -3.54 9.13 18.05
CA PRO A 102 -2.38 8.31 18.41
C PRO A 102 -2.78 7.22 19.42
N ASN A 103 -2.84 5.98 18.97
CA ASN A 103 -3.14 4.83 19.81
C ASN A 103 -2.67 3.55 19.10
N ARG A 104 -1.54 2.98 19.53
CA ARG A 104 -0.94 1.83 18.86
C ARG A 104 -1.79 0.56 18.94
N GLU A 105 -2.39 0.27 20.08
CA GLU A 105 -3.24 -0.91 20.25
C GLU A 105 -4.47 -0.82 19.35
N LYS A 106 -5.15 0.32 19.39
CA LYS A 106 -6.33 0.56 18.57
C LYS A 106 -5.98 0.64 17.09
N ALA A 107 -4.85 1.23 16.73
CA ALA A 107 -4.36 1.26 15.35
C ALA A 107 -4.15 -0.15 14.79
N LEU A 108 -3.61 -1.06 15.59
CA LEU A 108 -3.46 -2.47 15.20
C LEU A 108 -4.82 -3.15 15.04
N SER A 109 -5.68 -3.07 16.05
CA SER A 109 -6.99 -3.72 16.00
C SER A 109 -7.88 -3.17 14.88
N ASP A 110 -7.86 -1.86 14.66
CA ASP A 110 -8.58 -1.23 13.55
C ASP A 110 -8.04 -1.71 12.18
N SER A 111 -6.72 -1.81 12.05
CA SER A 111 -6.08 -2.30 10.82
C SER A 111 -6.45 -3.76 10.52
N VAL A 112 -6.50 -4.61 11.55
CA VAL A 112 -6.93 -6.01 11.42
C VAL A 112 -8.39 -6.09 10.98
N LEU A 113 -9.28 -5.33 11.59
CA LEU A 113 -10.71 -5.29 11.23
C LEU A 113 -10.93 -4.81 9.80
N VAL A 114 -10.23 -3.75 9.40
CA VAL A 114 -10.30 -3.26 8.02
C VAL A 114 -9.73 -4.30 7.05
N GLY A 115 -8.64 -4.97 7.43
CA GLY A 115 -8.05 -6.05 6.63
C GLY A 115 -9.03 -7.19 6.35
N GLU A 116 -9.84 -7.59 7.32
CA GLU A 116 -10.87 -8.63 7.16
C GLU A 116 -11.90 -8.28 6.08
N ILE A 117 -12.21 -7.01 5.89
CA ILE A 117 -13.09 -6.55 4.81
C ILE A 117 -12.44 -6.84 3.44
N GLY A 118 -11.17 -6.53 3.29
CA GLY A 118 -10.41 -6.85 2.08
C GLY A 118 -10.37 -8.35 1.78
N LYS A 119 -10.22 -9.17 2.81
CA LYS A 119 -10.26 -10.63 2.68
C LYS A 119 -11.61 -11.13 2.20
N LYS A 120 -12.71 -10.62 2.74
CA LYS A 120 -14.07 -10.97 2.32
C LYS A 120 -14.36 -10.59 0.87
N MET A 121 -13.69 -9.58 0.35
CA MET A 121 -13.78 -9.17 -1.04
C MET A 121 -12.94 -10.04 -1.99
N ASP A 122 -12.14 -10.94 -1.46
CA ASP A 122 -11.14 -11.69 -2.21
C ASP A 122 -10.17 -10.76 -2.96
N LEU A 123 -9.77 -9.68 -2.30
CA LEU A 123 -8.87 -8.69 -2.85
C LEU A 123 -7.44 -9.21 -2.82
N LYS A 124 -6.84 -9.40 -4.01
CA LYS A 124 -5.44 -9.75 -4.11
C LYS A 124 -4.58 -8.63 -3.54
N SER A 125 -3.73 -8.95 -2.58
CA SER A 125 -2.90 -7.95 -1.92
C SER A 125 -1.55 -8.50 -1.49
N VAL A 126 -0.57 -7.60 -1.42
CA VAL A 126 0.75 -7.87 -0.90
C VAL A 126 1.14 -6.76 0.07
N PHE A 127 1.71 -7.15 1.19
CA PHE A 127 2.23 -6.25 2.22
C PHE A 127 3.75 -6.26 2.17
N ILE A 128 4.34 -5.10 1.91
CA ILE A 128 5.79 -4.94 1.82
C ILE A 128 6.26 -4.12 3.01
N ASP A 129 6.95 -4.81 3.91
CA ASP A 129 7.57 -4.20 5.08
C ASP A 129 8.98 -3.75 4.71
N CYS A 130 9.16 -2.44 4.55
CA CYS A 130 10.44 -1.80 4.28
C CYS A 130 11.18 -1.43 5.58
N GLY A 131 10.71 -1.87 6.74
CA GLY A 131 11.32 -1.64 8.05
C GLY A 131 12.69 -2.29 8.20
N LYS A 132 13.45 -1.82 9.19
CA LYS A 132 14.81 -2.39 9.48
C LYS A 132 14.75 -3.84 9.95
N ARG A 133 13.64 -4.23 10.56
CA ARG A 133 13.38 -5.57 11.10
C ARG A 133 11.95 -5.97 10.78
N PRO A 134 11.67 -7.26 10.55
CA PRO A 134 10.32 -7.75 10.38
C PRO A 134 9.42 -7.34 11.54
N ASN A 135 8.20 -6.94 11.24
CA ASN A 135 7.22 -6.46 12.21
C ASN A 135 6.05 -7.45 12.32
N ASN A 136 5.92 -8.09 13.49
CA ASN A 136 4.86 -9.08 13.74
C ASN A 136 3.45 -8.47 13.64
N ASN A 137 3.27 -7.21 14.02
CA ASN A 137 1.99 -6.53 13.89
C ASN A 137 1.59 -6.35 12.41
N LEU A 138 2.55 -6.03 11.54
CA LEU A 138 2.31 -5.96 10.10
C LEU A 138 1.99 -7.34 9.51
N LYS A 139 2.62 -8.41 10.00
CA LYS A 139 2.27 -9.79 9.61
C LYS A 139 0.83 -10.13 10.00
N GLU A 140 0.41 -9.76 11.20
CA GLU A 140 -0.95 -9.98 11.68
C GLU A 140 -1.97 -9.24 10.79
N ILE A 141 -1.69 -7.99 10.44
CA ILE A 141 -2.54 -7.21 9.54
C ILE A 141 -2.58 -7.85 8.15
N ALA A 142 -1.44 -8.25 7.61
CA ALA A 142 -1.38 -8.95 6.32
C ALA A 142 -2.20 -10.24 6.33
N ASN A 143 -2.10 -11.04 7.39
CA ASN A 143 -2.90 -12.26 7.55
C ASN A 143 -4.40 -11.95 7.57
N SER A 144 -4.82 -10.89 8.25
CA SER A 144 -6.23 -10.49 8.30
C SER A 144 -6.80 -10.17 6.93
N MET A 145 -5.95 -9.66 6.02
CA MET A 145 -6.30 -9.35 4.64
C MET A 145 -6.23 -10.55 3.70
N GLY A 146 -5.66 -11.67 4.14
CA GLY A 146 -5.24 -12.74 3.23
C GLY A 146 -4.12 -12.32 2.29
N ALA A 147 -3.35 -11.30 2.66
CA ALA A 147 -2.23 -10.77 1.89
C ALA A 147 -0.94 -11.55 2.16
N ASN A 148 -0.07 -11.63 1.15
CA ASN A 148 1.29 -12.08 1.36
C ASN A 148 2.10 -10.99 2.06
N TYR A 149 2.85 -11.36 3.08
CA TYR A 149 3.77 -10.47 3.78
C TYR A 149 5.20 -10.71 3.30
N VAL A 150 5.86 -9.63 2.91
CA VAL A 150 7.25 -9.65 2.47
C VAL A 150 8.04 -8.63 3.28
N SER A 151 9.08 -9.08 3.97
CA SER A 151 10.00 -8.21 4.69
C SER A 151 11.27 -8.00 3.87
N LEU A 152 11.59 -6.75 3.61
CA LEU A 152 12.71 -6.36 2.77
C LEU A 152 13.65 -5.39 3.48
N PRO A 153 14.44 -5.87 4.45
CA PRO A 153 15.30 -5.01 5.27
C PRO A 153 16.43 -4.33 4.51
N ARG A 154 16.85 -4.90 3.38
CA ARG A 154 17.90 -4.36 2.49
C ARG A 154 17.52 -4.66 1.06
N THR A 155 16.78 -3.78 0.44
CA THR A 155 16.28 -4.06 -0.89
C THR A 155 16.50 -2.88 -1.82
N ASN A 156 16.55 -3.17 -3.09
CA ASN A 156 16.53 -2.16 -4.13
C ASN A 156 15.16 -2.13 -4.83
N ALA A 157 14.93 -1.08 -5.60
CA ALA A 157 13.68 -0.86 -6.31
C ALA A 157 13.27 -2.05 -7.20
N THR A 158 14.23 -2.68 -7.89
CA THR A 158 13.98 -3.83 -8.77
C THR A 158 13.46 -5.04 -8.00
N LYS A 159 14.06 -5.34 -6.83
CA LYS A 159 13.60 -6.46 -5.99
C LYS A 159 12.17 -6.25 -5.49
N ILE A 160 11.85 -5.05 -5.04
CA ILE A 160 10.49 -4.72 -4.58
C ILE A 160 9.50 -4.90 -5.73
N SER A 161 9.79 -4.34 -6.89
CA SER A 161 8.94 -4.45 -8.07
C SER A 161 8.70 -5.89 -8.48
N ASN A 162 9.75 -6.71 -8.58
CA ASN A 162 9.64 -8.12 -8.95
C ASN A 162 8.81 -8.92 -7.95
N LEU A 163 8.99 -8.66 -6.65
CA LEU A 163 8.22 -9.34 -5.61
C LEU A 163 6.74 -8.98 -5.65
N VAL A 164 6.41 -7.72 -5.88
CA VAL A 164 5.02 -7.28 -6.04
C VAL A 164 4.38 -7.97 -7.23
N GLN A 165 5.03 -7.97 -8.37
CA GLN A 165 4.53 -8.62 -9.58
C GLN A 165 4.31 -10.11 -9.37
N ALA A 166 5.27 -10.82 -8.76
CA ALA A 166 5.15 -12.24 -8.46
C ALA A 166 3.98 -12.55 -7.50
N ASN A 167 3.82 -11.74 -6.44
CA ASN A 167 2.78 -11.96 -5.42
C ASN A 167 1.37 -11.55 -5.88
N LEU A 168 1.26 -10.61 -6.79
CA LEU A 168 -0.02 -10.17 -7.35
C LEU A 168 -0.39 -10.92 -8.64
N GLY A 169 0.52 -11.69 -9.21
CA GLY A 169 0.29 -12.41 -10.46
C GLY A 169 0.20 -11.51 -11.69
N ILE A 170 0.93 -10.41 -11.66
CA ILE A 170 0.95 -9.40 -12.73
C ILE A 170 2.31 -9.31 -13.41
#